data_5c7975ffcec99b9b8a8a3660cf50da31
#
_entry.id   5c7975ffcec99b9b8a8a3660cf50da31
#
_cell.length_a   1.000
_cell.length_b   1.000
_cell.length_c   1.000
_cell.angle_alpha   90.00
_cell.angle_beta   90.00
_cell.angle_gamma   90.00
#
_symmetry.space_group_name_H-M   'P 1'
#
loop_
_entity.id
_entity.type
_entity.pdbx_description
1 polymer ?
#
loop_
_entity_poly.entity_id
_entity_poly.type
_entity_poly.pdbx_seq_one_letter_code
_entity_poly.pdbx_strand_id
1 'polypeptide(L)'
;MSNKYDFASVEPKWQKYWEEHGSFRAKEDHTKPKFYALVEFPYPSGHGMHVGHIKAYSGLEVVSRKRRMQGYNVLFPIGFDAYGLPTENTAIKTGVHPRKVTDDNIVKFTGQLKRVGFSFDWSRVIDTTDEQYYKWTQWIFLKMFEKGLAFRDKTLVNYCPSCKVVLSNEDSQGGKCDICHSEIVQKTKEVWYLRITEYADKLLQGLEEVDYLPNVKLQQQNWIGKSTGAFVNFSIKEHADEKLRIYTTRPDTLYGVTFMVIAPEHPIIQKYRDSIANIADLDAYKAECAKKSEFERTQLVKDKTGVKIEGLTGINPITGKVIVPEGKMIDLYDANEIEAAGITKLKIRSLLTCRAKTGVCARCYGSDMANGEPVRL
;
A
#
# COMPACT_ATOMS: atom_id res chain seq x y z
N MET A 1 -37.55 -25.46 -40.56
CA MET A 1 -36.34 -24.64 -40.69
C MET A 1 -35.89 -24.26 -39.27
N SER A 2 -34.72 -24.65 -38.85
CA SER A 2 -34.28 -24.32 -37.47
C SER A 2 -34.02 -22.81 -37.38
N ASN A 3 -34.82 -22.11 -36.59
CA ASN A 3 -34.60 -20.68 -36.25
C ASN A 3 -33.36 -20.47 -35.38
N LYS A 4 -32.23 -21.09 -35.73
CA LYS A 4 -31.00 -20.87 -35.01
C LYS A 4 -30.36 -19.56 -35.53
N TYR A 5 -29.99 -18.70 -34.59
CA TYR A 5 -29.21 -17.49 -34.90
C TYR A 5 -27.90 -17.89 -35.57
N ASP A 6 -27.70 -17.45 -36.82
CA ASP A 6 -26.48 -17.67 -37.56
C ASP A 6 -25.47 -16.57 -37.25
N PHE A 7 -24.74 -16.77 -36.13
CA PHE A 7 -23.74 -15.82 -35.66
C PHE A 7 -22.59 -15.63 -36.68
N ALA A 8 -22.26 -16.67 -37.48
CA ALA A 8 -21.16 -16.63 -38.38
C ALA A 8 -21.39 -15.66 -39.58
N SER A 9 -22.63 -15.45 -39.97
CA SER A 9 -22.98 -14.50 -41.04
C SER A 9 -23.42 -13.15 -40.49
N VAL A 10 -24.16 -13.13 -39.39
CA VAL A 10 -24.78 -11.93 -38.85
C VAL A 10 -23.75 -11.02 -38.12
N GLU A 11 -22.90 -11.59 -37.28
CA GLU A 11 -21.99 -10.79 -36.46
C GLU A 11 -20.93 -10.06 -37.30
N PRO A 12 -20.22 -10.68 -38.26
CA PRO A 12 -19.26 -9.99 -39.11
C PRO A 12 -19.89 -8.88 -39.96
N LYS A 13 -21.14 -9.12 -40.44
CA LYS A 13 -21.90 -8.10 -41.19
C LYS A 13 -22.11 -6.83 -40.38
N TRP A 14 -22.56 -6.97 -39.12
CA TRP A 14 -22.83 -5.81 -38.28
C TRP A 14 -21.55 -5.16 -37.75
N GLN A 15 -20.52 -5.93 -37.42
CA GLN A 15 -19.21 -5.40 -37.03
C GLN A 15 -18.63 -4.52 -38.14
N LYS A 16 -18.67 -4.99 -39.39
CA LYS A 16 -18.25 -4.23 -40.55
C LYS A 16 -19.09 -2.95 -40.73
N TYR A 17 -20.41 -3.06 -40.62
CA TYR A 17 -21.30 -1.90 -40.71
C TYR A 17 -20.98 -0.83 -39.69
N TRP A 18 -20.79 -1.22 -38.40
CA TRP A 18 -20.46 -0.29 -37.32
C TRP A 18 -19.14 0.43 -37.55
N GLU A 19 -18.16 -0.26 -38.09
CA GLU A 19 -16.84 0.29 -38.38
C GLU A 19 -16.91 1.30 -39.55
N GLU A 20 -17.52 0.92 -40.65
CA GLU A 20 -17.66 1.77 -41.86
C GLU A 20 -18.47 3.04 -41.56
N HIS A 21 -19.49 2.99 -40.73
CA HIS A 21 -20.37 4.12 -40.43
C HIS A 21 -19.99 4.87 -39.16
N GLY A 22 -18.94 4.44 -38.43
CA GLY A 22 -18.56 5.05 -37.16
C GLY A 22 -19.70 5.10 -36.16
N SER A 23 -20.51 4.00 -36.09
CA SER A 23 -21.78 3.96 -35.36
C SER A 23 -21.66 4.28 -33.87
N PHE A 24 -20.48 4.09 -33.29
CA PHE A 24 -20.22 4.29 -31.85
C PHE A 24 -19.38 5.54 -31.56
N ARG A 25 -19.08 6.35 -32.56
CA ARG A 25 -18.32 7.59 -32.43
C ARG A 25 -19.09 8.61 -31.61
N ALA A 26 -18.46 9.09 -30.53
CA ALA A 26 -18.97 10.25 -29.80
C ALA A 26 -18.91 11.50 -30.69
N LYS A 27 -20.00 12.27 -30.74
CA LYS A 27 -20.12 13.49 -31.56
C LYS A 27 -19.95 14.72 -30.68
N GLU A 28 -19.47 15.80 -31.27
CA GLU A 28 -19.46 17.12 -30.59
C GLU A 28 -20.87 17.76 -30.67
N ASP A 29 -21.84 17.06 -30.13
CA ASP A 29 -23.24 17.47 -30.10
C ASP A 29 -23.63 17.81 -28.65
N HIS A 30 -23.70 19.11 -28.36
CA HIS A 30 -24.03 19.62 -27.04
C HIS A 30 -25.56 19.66 -26.77
N THR A 31 -26.38 19.31 -27.77
CA THR A 31 -27.85 19.25 -27.61
C THR A 31 -28.30 17.94 -26.92
N LYS A 32 -27.47 16.92 -26.94
CA LYS A 32 -27.74 15.61 -26.32
C LYS A 32 -27.15 15.50 -24.93
N PRO A 33 -27.82 14.83 -23.99
CA PRO A 33 -27.23 14.52 -22.71
C PRO A 33 -25.99 13.65 -22.89
N LYS A 34 -24.91 13.97 -22.15
CA LYS A 34 -23.64 13.28 -22.23
C LYS A 34 -23.63 12.05 -21.30
N PHE A 35 -22.99 10.99 -21.75
CA PHE A 35 -22.69 9.84 -20.92
C PHE A 35 -21.26 9.37 -21.18
N TYR A 36 -20.44 9.35 -20.14
CA TYR A 36 -19.06 8.88 -20.18
C TYR A 36 -18.95 7.52 -19.50
N ALA A 37 -18.63 6.48 -20.27
CA ALA A 37 -18.40 5.14 -19.79
C ALA A 37 -16.88 4.89 -19.77
N LEU A 38 -16.33 4.67 -18.58
CA LEU A 38 -14.90 4.49 -18.38
C LEU A 38 -14.58 3.05 -17.98
N VAL A 39 -13.68 2.41 -18.73
CA VAL A 39 -13.08 1.11 -18.42
C VAL A 39 -11.57 1.26 -18.21
N GLU A 40 -10.98 0.33 -17.48
CA GLU A 40 -9.52 0.23 -17.40
C GLU A 40 -8.93 -0.16 -18.75
N PHE A 41 -7.81 0.45 -19.09
CA PHE A 41 -7.04 0.06 -20.25
C PHE A 41 -6.32 -1.25 -19.99
N PRO A 42 -6.40 -2.23 -20.92
CA PRO A 42 -5.65 -3.47 -20.76
C PRO A 42 -4.16 -3.22 -21.00
N TYR A 43 -3.33 -3.97 -20.30
CA TYR A 43 -1.91 -4.10 -20.65
C TYR A 43 -1.80 -5.00 -21.88
N PRO A 44 -1.23 -4.53 -23.00
CA PRO A 44 -1.04 -5.35 -24.20
C PRO A 44 0.18 -6.29 -24.02
N SER A 45 0.19 -7.04 -22.92
CA SER A 45 1.21 -8.03 -22.58
C SER A 45 0.64 -9.43 -22.70
N GLY A 46 1.46 -10.38 -23.15
CA GLY A 46 1.05 -11.78 -23.28
C GLY A 46 0.27 -12.09 -24.56
N HIS A 47 -0.46 -13.23 -24.53
CA HIS A 47 -1.04 -13.82 -25.74
C HIS A 47 -2.43 -13.31 -26.14
N GLY A 48 -2.98 -12.32 -25.47
CA GLY A 48 -4.30 -11.73 -25.76
C GLY A 48 -5.13 -11.48 -24.51
N MET A 49 -6.39 -11.11 -24.76
CA MET A 49 -7.36 -10.83 -23.72
C MET A 49 -7.77 -12.10 -22.95
N HIS A 50 -8.05 -11.96 -21.67
CA HIS A 50 -8.61 -13.04 -20.84
C HIS A 50 -10.06 -12.73 -20.43
N VAL A 51 -10.75 -13.73 -19.90
CA VAL A 51 -12.18 -13.64 -19.53
C VAL A 51 -12.46 -12.48 -18.56
N GLY A 52 -11.53 -12.13 -17.68
CA GLY A 52 -11.65 -11.01 -16.76
C GLY A 52 -11.90 -9.67 -17.45
N HIS A 53 -11.18 -9.39 -18.53
CA HIS A 53 -11.40 -8.18 -19.34
C HIS A 53 -12.82 -8.19 -19.95
N ILE A 54 -13.20 -9.32 -20.57
CA ILE A 54 -14.52 -9.46 -21.20
C ILE A 54 -15.64 -9.23 -20.18
N LYS A 55 -15.53 -9.84 -18.99
CA LYS A 55 -16.51 -9.67 -17.91
C LYS A 55 -16.68 -8.20 -17.49
N ALA A 56 -15.58 -7.50 -17.26
CA ALA A 56 -15.62 -6.10 -16.82
C ALA A 56 -16.19 -5.19 -17.91
N TYR A 57 -15.75 -5.35 -19.15
CA TYR A 57 -16.19 -4.50 -20.26
C TYR A 57 -17.63 -4.75 -20.68
N SER A 58 -18.13 -6.01 -20.59
CA SER A 58 -19.51 -6.35 -20.95
C SER A 58 -20.54 -5.62 -20.10
N GLY A 59 -20.27 -5.38 -18.82
CA GLY A 59 -21.15 -4.63 -17.95
C GLY A 59 -21.38 -3.19 -18.44
N LEU A 60 -20.31 -2.47 -18.74
CA LEU A 60 -20.37 -1.11 -19.29
C LEU A 60 -20.85 -1.07 -20.75
N GLU A 61 -20.57 -2.09 -21.54
CA GLU A 61 -21.11 -2.24 -22.89
C GLU A 61 -22.63 -2.21 -22.88
N VAL A 62 -23.27 -3.00 -22.03
CA VAL A 62 -24.73 -3.05 -21.91
C VAL A 62 -25.29 -1.66 -21.55
N VAL A 63 -24.68 -0.99 -20.57
CA VAL A 63 -25.10 0.36 -20.16
C VAL A 63 -24.88 1.37 -21.30
N SER A 64 -23.76 1.32 -21.99
CA SER A 64 -23.42 2.22 -23.09
C SER A 64 -24.40 2.09 -24.25
N ARG A 65 -24.76 0.86 -24.65
CA ARG A 65 -25.78 0.63 -25.68
C ARG A 65 -27.14 1.14 -25.24
N LYS A 66 -27.58 0.83 -24.00
CA LYS A 66 -28.82 1.36 -23.44
C LYS A 66 -28.87 2.90 -23.52
N ARG A 67 -27.80 3.58 -23.11
CA ARG A 67 -27.73 5.05 -23.14
C ARG A 67 -27.80 5.59 -24.56
N ARG A 68 -27.14 4.97 -25.53
CA ARG A 68 -27.29 5.36 -26.96
C ARG A 68 -28.74 5.21 -27.46
N MET A 69 -29.40 4.08 -27.10
CA MET A 69 -30.82 3.89 -27.45
C MET A 69 -31.74 4.94 -26.82
N GLN A 70 -31.36 5.49 -25.66
CA GLN A 70 -32.06 6.55 -24.95
C GLN A 70 -31.72 7.98 -25.53
N GLY A 71 -30.91 8.06 -26.58
CA GLY A 71 -30.56 9.34 -27.22
C GLY A 71 -29.34 10.05 -26.60
N TYR A 72 -28.64 9.47 -25.68
CA TYR A 72 -27.41 10.06 -25.11
C TYR A 72 -26.26 10.10 -26.15
N ASN A 73 -25.42 11.12 -26.03
CA ASN A 73 -24.12 11.16 -26.68
C ASN A 73 -23.12 10.41 -25.76
N VAL A 74 -22.79 9.18 -26.15
CA VAL A 74 -22.00 8.28 -25.32
C VAL A 74 -20.54 8.29 -25.77
N LEU A 75 -19.64 8.66 -24.87
CA LEU A 75 -18.21 8.45 -25.00
C LEU A 75 -17.84 7.17 -24.24
N PHE A 76 -17.45 6.15 -25.00
CA PHE A 76 -16.95 4.87 -24.48
C PHE A 76 -15.57 4.60 -25.10
N PRO A 77 -14.51 5.20 -24.53
CA PRO A 77 -13.16 5.08 -25.08
C PRO A 77 -12.50 3.79 -24.64
N ILE A 78 -11.47 3.40 -25.40
CA ILE A 78 -10.54 2.34 -25.05
C ILE A 78 -9.12 2.81 -25.32
N GLY A 79 -8.17 2.21 -24.66
CA GLY A 79 -6.75 2.42 -24.89
C GLY A 79 -5.92 1.22 -24.46
N PHE A 80 -4.62 1.37 -24.51
CA PHE A 80 -3.66 0.35 -24.13
C PHE A 80 -2.63 0.96 -23.19
N ASP A 81 -2.52 0.41 -21.98
CA ASP A 81 -1.46 0.75 -21.04
C ASP A 81 -0.21 -0.05 -21.41
N ALA A 82 0.58 0.51 -22.31
CA ALA A 82 1.58 -0.24 -23.06
C ALA A 82 2.99 -0.19 -22.45
N TYR A 83 3.24 0.64 -21.43
CA TYR A 83 4.48 0.61 -20.68
C TYR A 83 4.46 -0.51 -19.63
N GLY A 84 5.61 -1.17 -19.41
CA GLY A 84 5.75 -2.11 -18.30
C GLY A 84 6.78 -3.22 -18.52
N LEU A 85 7.26 -3.78 -17.42
CA LEU A 85 8.23 -4.88 -17.36
C LEU A 85 7.82 -6.13 -18.14
N PRO A 86 6.55 -6.57 -18.22
CA PRO A 86 6.19 -7.77 -18.97
C PRO A 86 6.57 -7.72 -20.44
N THR A 87 6.38 -6.57 -21.09
CA THR A 87 6.79 -6.39 -22.50
C THR A 87 8.31 -6.38 -22.65
N GLU A 88 9.02 -5.66 -21.75
CA GLU A 88 10.48 -5.63 -21.75
C GLU A 88 11.09 -7.01 -21.50
N ASN A 89 10.57 -7.76 -20.55
CA ASN A 89 11.00 -9.13 -20.27
C ASN A 89 10.76 -10.06 -21.46
N THR A 90 9.64 -9.90 -22.17
CA THR A 90 9.35 -10.64 -23.39
C THR A 90 10.35 -10.29 -24.49
N ALA A 91 10.64 -9.00 -24.66
CA ALA A 91 11.61 -8.52 -25.62
C ALA A 91 13.02 -9.08 -25.35
N ILE A 92 13.45 -9.10 -24.10
CA ILE A 92 14.74 -9.69 -23.68
C ILE A 92 14.79 -11.19 -24.01
N LYS A 93 13.71 -11.93 -23.69
CA LYS A 93 13.64 -13.39 -23.91
C LYS A 93 13.61 -13.77 -25.40
N THR A 94 12.94 -12.97 -26.23
CA THR A 94 12.71 -13.27 -27.64
C THR A 94 13.69 -12.60 -28.58
N GLY A 95 14.46 -11.61 -28.11
CA GLY A 95 15.33 -10.77 -28.93
C GLY A 95 14.58 -9.80 -29.86
N VAL A 96 13.26 -9.63 -29.64
CA VAL A 96 12.42 -8.71 -30.43
C VAL A 96 12.33 -7.37 -29.73
N HIS A 97 12.46 -6.27 -30.50
CA HIS A 97 12.37 -4.92 -29.92
C HIS A 97 11.03 -4.69 -29.21
N PRO A 98 11.00 -4.08 -27.99
CA PRO A 98 9.77 -3.90 -27.20
C PRO A 98 8.65 -3.21 -27.98
N ARG A 99 8.96 -2.19 -28.79
CA ARG A 99 7.97 -1.50 -29.63
C ARG A 99 7.21 -2.46 -30.53
N LYS A 100 7.95 -3.35 -31.22
CA LYS A 100 7.31 -4.33 -32.10
C LYS A 100 6.40 -5.31 -31.34
N VAL A 101 6.83 -5.77 -30.16
CA VAL A 101 6.02 -6.65 -29.32
C VAL A 101 4.73 -5.93 -28.89
N THR A 102 4.83 -4.66 -28.52
CA THR A 102 3.68 -3.84 -28.14
C THR A 102 2.72 -3.66 -29.31
N ASP A 103 3.21 -3.24 -30.47
CA ASP A 103 2.38 -2.98 -31.66
C ASP A 103 1.64 -4.25 -32.10
N ASP A 104 2.33 -5.39 -32.18
CA ASP A 104 1.73 -6.68 -32.54
C ASP A 104 0.63 -7.10 -31.54
N ASN A 105 0.85 -6.86 -30.27
CA ASN A 105 -0.14 -7.14 -29.22
C ASN A 105 -1.34 -6.19 -29.29
N ILE A 106 -1.15 -4.89 -29.50
CA ILE A 106 -2.23 -3.91 -29.69
C ILE A 106 -3.15 -4.30 -30.85
N VAL A 107 -2.55 -4.70 -31.97
CA VAL A 107 -3.32 -5.20 -33.14
C VAL A 107 -4.16 -6.42 -32.75
N LYS A 108 -3.57 -7.37 -32.05
CA LYS A 108 -4.26 -8.58 -31.59
C LYS A 108 -5.40 -8.29 -30.63
N PHE A 109 -5.16 -7.49 -29.60
CA PHE A 109 -6.16 -7.09 -28.61
C PHE A 109 -7.30 -6.31 -29.25
N THR A 110 -7.00 -5.37 -30.15
CA THR A 110 -7.99 -4.62 -30.93
C THR A 110 -8.87 -5.57 -31.73
N GLY A 111 -8.29 -6.53 -32.43
CA GLY A 111 -9.03 -7.54 -33.18
C GLY A 111 -9.96 -8.38 -32.31
N GLN A 112 -9.50 -8.78 -31.13
CA GLN A 112 -10.32 -9.53 -30.17
C GLN A 112 -11.49 -8.70 -29.62
N LEU A 113 -11.24 -7.44 -29.24
CA LEU A 113 -12.28 -6.52 -28.72
C LEU A 113 -13.35 -6.22 -29.80
N LYS A 114 -12.95 -6.00 -31.05
CA LYS A 114 -13.85 -5.82 -32.18
C LYS A 114 -14.68 -7.06 -32.43
N ARG A 115 -14.07 -8.25 -32.35
CA ARG A 115 -14.77 -9.53 -32.55
C ARG A 115 -15.82 -9.81 -31.50
N VAL A 116 -15.62 -9.36 -30.24
CA VAL A 116 -16.64 -9.44 -29.18
C VAL A 116 -17.80 -8.48 -29.46
N GLY A 117 -17.58 -7.46 -30.30
CA GLY A 117 -18.59 -6.49 -30.71
C GLY A 117 -18.76 -5.34 -29.72
N PHE A 118 -17.77 -5.01 -28.92
CA PHE A 118 -17.83 -3.86 -28.03
C PHE A 118 -18.00 -2.52 -28.78
N SER A 119 -18.86 -1.67 -28.28
CA SER A 119 -19.21 -0.38 -28.88
C SER A 119 -18.26 0.75 -28.45
N PHE A 120 -16.96 0.47 -28.41
CA PHE A 120 -15.96 1.49 -28.16
C PHE A 120 -15.90 2.53 -29.28
N ASP A 121 -15.52 3.74 -28.91
CA ASP A 121 -15.17 4.78 -29.90
C ASP A 121 -13.75 4.56 -30.42
N TRP A 122 -13.64 3.76 -31.46
CA TRP A 122 -12.37 3.41 -32.09
C TRP A 122 -11.61 4.59 -32.71
N SER A 123 -12.28 5.75 -32.86
CA SER A 123 -11.61 6.96 -33.32
C SER A 123 -10.81 7.69 -32.24
N ARG A 124 -10.96 7.27 -30.98
CA ARG A 124 -10.32 7.84 -29.81
C ARG A 124 -9.51 6.84 -29.01
N VAL A 125 -8.92 5.86 -29.71
CA VAL A 125 -8.03 4.89 -29.09
C VAL A 125 -6.78 5.58 -28.57
N ILE A 126 -6.36 5.20 -27.37
CA ILE A 126 -5.16 5.73 -26.72
C ILE A 126 -4.11 4.62 -26.67
N ASP A 127 -2.89 4.94 -27.09
CA ASP A 127 -1.69 4.17 -26.80
C ASP A 127 -0.78 5.01 -25.91
N THR A 128 -0.51 4.56 -24.71
CA THR A 128 0.32 5.30 -23.74
C THR A 128 1.76 5.45 -24.19
N THR A 129 2.23 4.66 -25.17
CA THR A 129 3.56 4.78 -25.77
C THR A 129 3.61 5.69 -26.99
N ASP A 130 2.47 6.24 -27.43
CA ASP A 130 2.42 7.26 -28.47
C ASP A 130 3.03 8.58 -27.96
N GLU A 131 3.90 9.20 -28.75
CA GLU A 131 4.53 10.49 -28.45
C GLU A 131 3.48 11.60 -28.23
N GLN A 132 2.38 11.56 -28.95
CA GLN A 132 1.29 12.53 -28.82
C GLN A 132 0.55 12.37 -27.49
N TYR A 133 0.63 11.18 -26.85
CA TYR A 133 0.05 10.94 -25.54
C TYR A 133 1.05 11.24 -24.42
N TYR A 134 2.23 10.61 -24.41
CA TYR A 134 3.15 10.71 -23.27
C TYR A 134 3.79 12.10 -23.12
N LYS A 135 3.79 12.95 -24.15
CA LYS A 135 4.20 14.34 -24.00
C LYS A 135 3.44 15.08 -22.89
N TRP A 136 2.17 14.70 -22.67
CA TRP A 136 1.36 15.29 -21.61
C TRP A 136 1.77 14.78 -20.23
N THR A 137 2.15 13.52 -20.11
CA THR A 137 2.73 12.97 -18.88
C THR A 137 4.03 13.69 -18.54
N GLN A 138 4.89 13.94 -19.53
CA GLN A 138 6.12 14.71 -19.36
C GLN A 138 5.81 16.16 -18.95
N TRP A 139 4.83 16.78 -19.56
CA TRP A 139 4.40 18.14 -19.22
C TRP A 139 3.88 18.22 -17.78
N ILE A 140 3.06 17.27 -17.34
CA ILE A 140 2.57 17.18 -15.96
C ILE A 140 3.76 17.04 -15.00
N PHE A 141 4.72 16.17 -15.31
CA PHE A 141 5.91 16.00 -14.49
C PHE A 141 6.69 17.31 -14.35
N LEU A 142 6.91 18.04 -15.45
CA LEU A 142 7.59 19.35 -15.43
C LEU A 142 6.84 20.36 -14.56
N LYS A 143 5.48 20.39 -14.64
CA LYS A 143 4.67 21.26 -13.79
C LYS A 143 4.75 20.87 -12.30
N MET A 144 4.84 19.58 -11.99
CA MET A 144 5.06 19.13 -10.62
C MET A 144 6.46 19.50 -10.13
N PHE A 145 7.46 19.38 -10.99
CA PHE A 145 8.85 19.78 -10.67
C PHE A 145 8.95 21.30 -10.43
N GLU A 146 8.38 22.13 -11.30
CA GLU A 146 8.30 23.60 -11.14
C GLU A 146 7.66 24.01 -9.81
N LYS A 147 6.69 23.24 -9.34
CA LYS A 147 6.00 23.47 -8.05
C LYS A 147 6.71 22.84 -6.83
N GLY A 148 7.86 22.22 -7.00
CA GLY A 148 8.56 21.52 -5.93
C GLY A 148 7.86 20.24 -5.45
N LEU A 149 6.87 19.76 -6.21
CA LEU A 149 6.15 18.53 -5.89
C LEU A 149 6.87 17.28 -6.39
N ALA A 150 7.73 17.40 -7.39
CA ALA A 150 8.62 16.33 -7.82
C ALA A 150 10.07 16.69 -7.40
N PHE A 151 10.76 15.75 -6.77
CA PHE A 151 12.13 15.95 -6.28
C PHE A 151 12.90 14.63 -6.30
N ARG A 152 14.23 14.71 -6.22
CA ARG A 152 15.09 13.54 -6.14
C ARG A 152 15.59 13.36 -4.71
N ASP A 153 15.64 12.13 -4.25
CA ASP A 153 16.22 11.76 -2.97
C ASP A 153 16.76 10.34 -3.01
N LYS A 154 17.59 9.99 -2.04
CA LYS A 154 18.18 8.67 -1.89
C LYS A 154 17.30 7.81 -1.00
N THR A 155 16.99 6.60 -1.46
CA THR A 155 16.25 5.63 -0.67
C THR A 155 16.82 4.22 -0.82
N LEU A 156 16.51 3.37 0.16
CA LEU A 156 16.76 1.94 0.06
C LEU A 156 15.64 1.31 -0.76
N VAL A 157 16.01 0.54 -1.76
CA VAL A 157 15.09 -0.20 -2.63
C VAL A 157 15.39 -1.69 -2.58
N ASN A 158 14.34 -2.51 -2.70
CA ASN A 158 14.50 -3.95 -2.90
C ASN A 158 15.01 -4.18 -4.32
N TYR A 159 16.18 -4.79 -4.46
CA TYR A 159 16.82 -4.99 -5.75
C TYR A 159 17.10 -6.46 -5.98
N CYS A 160 16.62 -7.00 -7.10
CA CYS A 160 16.99 -8.33 -7.55
C CYS A 160 18.26 -8.27 -8.41
N PRO A 161 19.39 -8.86 -7.97
CA PRO A 161 20.64 -8.83 -8.75
C PRO A 161 20.56 -9.72 -10.00
N SER A 162 19.71 -10.73 -10.00
CA SER A 162 19.51 -11.64 -11.15
C SER A 162 18.68 -10.97 -12.26
N CYS A 163 17.51 -10.45 -11.93
CA CYS A 163 16.65 -9.74 -12.89
C CYS A 163 17.12 -8.31 -13.18
N LYS A 164 18.02 -7.76 -12.34
CA LYS A 164 18.53 -6.38 -12.42
C LYS A 164 17.43 -5.31 -12.32
N VAL A 165 16.36 -5.60 -11.57
CA VAL A 165 15.19 -4.73 -11.39
C VAL A 165 15.01 -4.32 -9.94
N VAL A 166 14.36 -3.18 -9.73
CA VAL A 166 13.82 -2.76 -8.43
C VAL A 166 12.45 -3.39 -8.28
N LEU A 167 12.16 -3.94 -7.11
CA LEU A 167 10.94 -4.64 -6.79
C LEU A 167 10.12 -3.83 -5.76
N SER A 168 8.81 -3.94 -5.84
CA SER A 168 7.91 -3.48 -4.79
C SER A 168 8.06 -4.35 -3.52
N ASN A 169 7.44 -3.92 -2.43
CA ASN A 169 7.43 -4.74 -1.20
C ASN A 169 6.63 -6.04 -1.41
N GLU A 170 5.57 -5.96 -2.22
CA GLU A 170 4.73 -7.10 -2.57
C GLU A 170 5.50 -8.16 -3.39
N ASP A 171 6.33 -7.71 -4.36
CA ASP A 171 7.10 -8.57 -5.25
C ASP A 171 8.40 -9.11 -4.60
N SER A 172 8.66 -8.72 -3.35
CA SER A 172 9.87 -9.04 -2.60
C SER A 172 9.62 -9.79 -1.29
N GLN A 173 8.44 -10.37 -1.15
CA GLN A 173 8.03 -11.08 0.07
C GLN A 173 8.95 -12.27 0.40
N GLY A 174 9.28 -12.41 1.67
CA GLY A 174 10.17 -13.47 2.12
C GLY A 174 11.64 -13.31 1.70
N GLY A 175 12.03 -12.09 1.24
CA GLY A 175 13.42 -11.80 0.83
C GLY A 175 13.79 -12.41 -0.52
N LYS A 176 12.81 -12.81 -1.33
CA LYS A 176 13.00 -13.42 -2.64
C LYS A 176 12.24 -12.65 -3.72
N CYS A 177 12.81 -12.61 -4.91
CA CYS A 177 12.17 -12.06 -6.10
C CYS A 177 11.03 -12.97 -6.56
N ASP A 178 9.85 -12.45 -6.78
CA ASP A 178 8.68 -13.20 -7.25
C ASP A 178 8.84 -13.72 -8.69
N ILE A 179 9.72 -13.07 -9.50
CA ILE A 179 9.95 -13.42 -10.89
C ILE A 179 10.93 -14.59 -11.03
N CYS A 180 12.08 -14.53 -10.36
CA CYS A 180 13.18 -15.51 -10.54
C CYS A 180 13.54 -16.27 -9.26
N HIS A 181 12.90 -15.99 -8.13
CA HIS A 181 13.09 -16.58 -6.81
C HIS A 181 14.51 -16.43 -6.23
N SER A 182 15.36 -15.61 -6.83
CA SER A 182 16.68 -15.26 -6.29
C SER A 182 16.55 -14.38 -5.05
N GLU A 183 17.55 -14.44 -4.16
CA GLU A 183 17.62 -13.54 -3.01
C GLU A 183 17.72 -12.09 -3.45
N ILE A 184 16.98 -11.22 -2.79
CA ILE A 184 17.01 -9.78 -3.01
C ILE A 184 18.02 -9.12 -2.08
N VAL A 185 18.51 -7.96 -2.49
CA VAL A 185 19.40 -7.12 -1.67
C VAL A 185 18.82 -5.72 -1.53
N GLN A 186 19.11 -5.08 -0.39
CA GLN A 186 18.82 -3.67 -0.21
C GLN A 186 19.89 -2.85 -0.90
N LYS A 187 19.49 -1.93 -1.77
CA LYS A 187 20.40 -1.04 -2.50
C LYS A 187 19.96 0.40 -2.37
N THR A 188 20.87 1.29 -1.98
CA THR A 188 20.59 2.73 -2.02
C THR A 188 20.59 3.19 -3.47
N LYS A 189 19.47 3.80 -3.88
CA LYS A 189 19.31 4.44 -5.19
C LYS A 189 18.80 5.87 -5.04
N GLU A 190 19.21 6.72 -5.94
CA GLU A 190 18.63 8.03 -6.13
C GLU A 190 17.41 7.89 -7.03
N VAL A 191 16.25 8.26 -6.54
CA VAL A 191 14.95 8.08 -7.21
C VAL A 191 14.15 9.38 -7.20
N TRP A 192 13.19 9.48 -8.11
CA TRP A 192 12.20 10.55 -8.10
C TRP A 192 11.10 10.26 -7.08
N TYR A 193 10.78 11.30 -6.32
CA TYR A 193 9.65 11.32 -5.39
C TYR A 193 8.62 12.35 -5.82
N LEU A 194 7.36 12.04 -5.54
CA LEU A 194 6.25 12.99 -5.63
C LEU A 194 5.72 13.26 -4.21
N ARG A 195 5.56 14.55 -3.86
CA ARG A 195 5.05 14.97 -2.54
C ARG A 195 3.55 14.79 -2.43
N ILE A 196 3.06 13.57 -2.59
CA ILE A 196 1.61 13.27 -2.54
C ILE A 196 0.99 13.61 -1.20
N THR A 197 1.76 13.57 -0.10
CA THR A 197 1.31 13.89 1.25
C THR A 197 0.92 15.35 1.46
N GLU A 198 1.39 16.27 0.60
CA GLU A 198 0.95 17.67 0.59
C GLU A 198 -0.56 17.83 0.30
N TYR A 199 -1.15 16.80 -0.30
CA TYR A 199 -2.56 16.79 -0.67
C TYR A 199 -3.44 15.97 0.29
N ALA A 200 -2.88 15.36 1.32
CA ALA A 200 -3.60 14.45 2.22
C ALA A 200 -4.85 15.11 2.85
N ASP A 201 -4.71 16.30 3.41
CA ASP A 201 -5.83 17.03 3.99
C ASP A 201 -6.86 17.46 2.94
N LYS A 202 -6.42 17.91 1.75
CA LYS A 202 -7.31 18.27 0.65
C LYS A 202 -8.11 17.08 0.13
N LEU A 203 -7.47 15.91 0.05
CA LEU A 203 -8.14 14.67 -0.34
C LEU A 203 -9.22 14.28 0.67
N LEU A 204 -8.94 14.38 1.98
CA LEU A 204 -9.93 14.12 3.01
C LEU A 204 -11.12 15.10 2.93
N GLN A 205 -10.86 16.39 2.76
CA GLN A 205 -11.90 17.41 2.61
C GLN A 205 -12.74 17.18 1.35
N GLY A 206 -12.08 16.87 0.23
CA GLY A 206 -12.77 16.60 -1.04
C GLY A 206 -13.70 15.40 -1.03
N LEU A 207 -13.56 14.47 -0.08
CA LEU A 207 -14.51 13.35 0.08
C LEU A 207 -15.92 13.82 0.48
N GLU A 208 -16.07 15.01 1.06
CA GLU A 208 -17.38 15.59 1.37
C GLU A 208 -18.12 16.10 0.12
N GLU A 209 -17.35 16.47 -0.92
CA GLU A 209 -17.88 17.06 -2.15
C GLU A 209 -18.26 16.03 -3.22
N VAL A 210 -17.70 14.81 -3.14
CA VAL A 210 -17.91 13.77 -4.16
C VAL A 210 -19.05 12.83 -3.79
N ASP A 211 -19.81 12.40 -4.80
CA ASP A 211 -20.89 11.43 -4.66
C ASP A 211 -20.34 9.99 -4.76
N TYR A 212 -19.49 9.63 -3.79
CA TYR A 212 -18.95 8.26 -3.67
C TYR A 212 -19.77 7.43 -2.69
N LEU A 213 -19.76 6.11 -2.91
CA LEU A 213 -20.35 5.17 -1.98
C LEU A 213 -19.67 5.29 -0.59
N PRO A 214 -20.44 5.17 0.52
CA PRO A 214 -19.89 5.35 1.87
C PRO A 214 -18.68 4.47 2.19
N ASN A 215 -18.67 3.21 1.72
CA ASN A 215 -17.55 2.30 1.92
C ASN A 215 -16.28 2.75 1.17
N VAL A 216 -16.42 3.39 -0.01
CA VAL A 216 -15.29 3.95 -0.78
C VAL A 216 -14.70 5.14 -0.04
N LYS A 217 -15.55 6.05 0.48
CA LYS A 217 -15.09 7.17 1.31
C LYS A 217 -14.35 6.69 2.55
N LEU A 218 -14.90 5.70 3.25
CA LEU A 218 -14.29 5.13 4.44
C LEU A 218 -12.92 4.48 4.14
N GLN A 219 -12.79 3.76 3.03
CA GLN A 219 -11.53 3.16 2.61
C GLN A 219 -10.46 4.23 2.35
N GLN A 220 -10.82 5.33 1.67
CA GLN A 220 -9.89 6.42 1.40
C GLN A 220 -9.49 7.17 2.68
N GLN A 221 -10.44 7.42 3.58
CA GLN A 221 -10.16 8.01 4.90
C GLN A 221 -9.19 7.15 5.70
N ASN A 222 -9.42 5.82 5.74
CA ASN A 222 -8.56 4.88 6.46
C ASN A 222 -7.18 4.77 5.81
N TRP A 223 -7.09 4.86 4.48
CA TRP A 223 -5.81 4.83 3.77
C TRP A 223 -4.95 6.04 4.08
N ILE A 224 -5.53 7.24 4.08
CA ILE A 224 -4.82 8.47 4.47
C ILE A 224 -4.46 8.42 5.96
N GLY A 225 -5.35 7.91 6.80
CA GLY A 225 -5.08 7.59 8.19
C GLY A 225 -4.68 8.81 9.02
N LYS A 226 -5.36 9.96 8.85
CA LYS A 226 -5.07 11.17 9.63
C LYS A 226 -5.17 10.88 11.11
N SER A 227 -4.09 11.10 11.84
CA SER A 227 -4.03 10.93 13.28
C SER A 227 -3.54 12.21 13.96
N THR A 228 -4.03 12.46 15.17
CA THR A 228 -3.59 13.56 16.00
C THR A 228 -2.94 13.03 17.27
N GLY A 229 -1.81 13.57 17.65
CA GLY A 229 -1.07 13.11 18.82
C GLY A 229 -0.04 14.12 19.29
N ALA A 230 0.80 13.70 20.21
CA ALA A 230 1.82 14.52 20.83
C ALA A 230 3.21 13.89 20.69
N PHE A 231 4.22 14.73 20.55
CA PHE A 231 5.61 14.33 20.72
C PHE A 231 5.99 14.36 22.19
N VAL A 232 6.63 13.31 22.65
CA VAL A 232 7.09 13.15 24.03
C VAL A 232 8.56 12.80 24.03
N ASN A 233 9.34 13.46 24.90
CA ASN A 233 10.76 13.24 25.07
C ASN A 233 11.01 12.44 26.35
N PHE A 234 11.57 11.26 26.22
CA PHE A 234 12.07 10.45 27.34
C PHE A 234 13.56 10.72 27.52
N SER A 235 13.97 11.03 28.75
CA SER A 235 15.39 11.15 29.08
C SER A 235 15.99 9.77 29.34
N ILE A 236 17.32 9.67 29.19
CA ILE A 236 18.08 8.47 29.52
C ILE A 236 18.83 8.73 30.81
N LYS A 237 18.65 7.82 31.79
CA LYS A 237 19.22 7.99 33.14
C LYS A 237 20.73 8.17 33.12
N GLU A 238 21.42 7.37 32.35
CA GLU A 238 22.88 7.33 32.22
C GLU A 238 23.43 8.49 31.39
N HIS A 239 22.57 9.16 30.59
CA HIS A 239 22.92 10.24 29.67
C HIS A 239 21.83 11.31 29.68
N ALA A 240 21.81 12.17 30.71
CA ALA A 240 20.73 13.13 30.99
C ALA A 240 20.44 14.13 29.82
N ASP A 241 21.46 14.46 29.04
CA ASP A 241 21.34 15.36 27.88
C ASP A 241 20.69 14.67 26.66
N GLU A 242 20.63 13.34 26.66
CA GLU A 242 20.06 12.58 25.56
C GLU A 242 18.56 12.37 25.76
N LYS A 243 17.81 12.51 24.67
CA LYS A 243 16.36 12.35 24.69
C LYS A 243 15.90 11.45 23.56
N LEU A 244 15.10 10.47 23.90
CA LEU A 244 14.34 9.67 22.95
C LEU A 244 13.00 10.33 22.70
N ARG A 245 12.82 10.89 21.52
CA ARG A 245 11.56 11.51 21.09
C ARG A 245 10.66 10.49 20.45
N ILE A 246 9.48 10.32 21.02
CA ILE A 246 8.42 9.47 20.47
C ILE A 246 7.22 10.30 20.05
N TYR A 247 6.40 9.75 19.16
CA TYR A 247 5.07 10.25 18.85
C TYR A 247 4.02 9.29 19.41
N THR A 248 2.98 9.82 20.06
CA THR A 248 1.86 9.00 20.54
C THR A 248 0.52 9.69 20.29
N THR A 249 -0.46 8.92 19.85
CA THR A 249 -1.86 9.36 19.77
C THR A 249 -2.59 9.25 21.11
N ARG A 250 -1.95 8.67 22.12
CA ARG A 250 -2.52 8.42 23.44
C ARG A 250 -1.58 8.93 24.56
N PRO A 251 -1.36 10.27 24.64
CA PRO A 251 -0.51 10.82 25.68
C PRO A 251 -1.05 10.58 27.10
N ASP A 252 -2.35 10.33 27.22
CA ASP A 252 -3.02 9.95 28.46
C ASP A 252 -2.53 8.62 29.05
N THR A 253 -1.88 7.76 28.25
CA THR A 253 -1.35 6.47 28.71
C THR A 253 0.09 6.52 29.22
N LEU A 254 0.73 7.69 29.19
CA LEU A 254 2.13 7.85 29.60
C LEU A 254 2.40 7.47 31.05
N TYR A 255 1.42 7.67 31.93
CA TYR A 255 1.51 7.27 33.35
C TYR A 255 1.73 5.76 33.52
N GLY A 256 1.22 4.94 32.60
CA GLY A 256 1.34 3.48 32.61
C GLY A 256 2.43 2.93 31.72
N VAL A 257 3.35 3.77 31.19
CA VAL A 257 4.47 3.31 30.36
C VAL A 257 5.52 2.62 31.24
N THR A 258 5.75 1.35 30.98
CA THR A 258 6.66 0.48 31.75
C THR A 258 7.90 0.06 30.99
N PHE A 259 7.96 0.29 29.67
CA PHE A 259 9.15 0.01 28.85
C PHE A 259 9.09 0.83 27.55
N MET A 260 10.24 0.94 26.89
CA MET A 260 10.38 1.59 25.60
C MET A 260 11.03 0.63 24.62
N VAL A 261 10.54 0.64 23.38
CA VAL A 261 11.11 -0.16 22.29
C VAL A 261 11.70 0.80 21.25
N ILE A 262 12.92 0.52 20.82
CA ILE A 262 13.58 1.21 19.72
C ILE A 262 13.97 0.20 18.64
N ALA A 263 14.08 0.68 17.40
CA ALA A 263 14.57 -0.16 16.32
C ALA A 263 16.03 -0.57 16.55
N PRO A 264 16.47 -1.77 16.16
CA PRO A 264 17.87 -2.20 16.32
C PRO A 264 18.87 -1.34 15.52
N GLU A 265 18.39 -0.56 14.57
CA GLU A 265 19.17 0.41 13.79
C GLU A 265 19.20 1.81 14.41
N HIS A 266 18.53 2.03 15.53
CA HIS A 266 18.41 3.37 16.13
C HIS A 266 19.81 3.96 16.45
N PRO A 267 20.10 5.21 16.07
CA PRO A 267 21.44 5.81 16.21
C PRO A 267 21.98 5.80 17.64
N ILE A 268 21.10 5.79 18.64
CA ILE A 268 21.49 5.78 20.05
C ILE A 268 22.28 4.54 20.45
N ILE A 269 21.99 3.39 19.83
CA ILE A 269 22.72 2.12 20.10
C ILE A 269 24.18 2.27 19.64
N GLN A 270 24.40 2.87 18.50
CA GLN A 270 25.76 3.11 18.01
C GLN A 270 26.49 4.20 18.82
N LYS A 271 25.76 5.26 19.18
CA LYS A 271 26.31 6.40 19.93
C LYS A 271 26.81 5.98 21.33
N TYR A 272 26.10 5.10 22.00
CA TYR A 272 26.41 4.65 23.36
C TYR A 272 26.81 3.17 23.42
N ARG A 273 27.43 2.68 22.35
CA ARG A 273 27.83 1.29 22.20
C ARG A 273 28.65 0.76 23.38
N ASP A 274 29.60 1.57 23.87
CA ASP A 274 30.50 1.21 24.95
C ASP A 274 29.83 1.17 26.34
N SER A 275 28.67 1.76 26.46
CA SER A 275 27.83 1.76 27.68
C SER A 275 26.85 0.60 27.73
N ILE A 276 26.72 -0.18 26.64
CA ILE A 276 25.78 -1.29 26.53
C ILE A 276 26.49 -2.61 26.85
N ALA A 277 26.10 -3.25 27.94
CA ALA A 277 26.78 -4.46 28.43
C ALA A 277 26.59 -5.66 27.49
N ASN A 278 25.43 -5.80 26.87
CA ASN A 278 25.08 -6.93 26.00
C ASN A 278 25.09 -6.55 24.49
N ILE A 279 26.03 -5.75 24.07
CA ILE A 279 26.11 -5.25 22.68
C ILE A 279 26.20 -6.38 21.63
N ALA A 280 26.84 -7.49 21.96
CA ALA A 280 26.96 -8.63 21.06
C ALA A 280 25.59 -9.25 20.71
N ASP A 281 24.68 -9.35 21.67
CA ASP A 281 23.33 -9.86 21.47
C ASP A 281 22.51 -8.90 20.57
N LEU A 282 22.70 -7.59 20.76
CA LEU A 282 22.07 -6.57 19.93
C LEU A 282 22.57 -6.60 18.49
N ASP A 283 23.85 -6.79 18.28
CA ASP A 283 24.44 -6.92 16.94
C ASP A 283 23.92 -8.17 16.22
N ALA A 284 23.84 -9.29 16.93
CA ALA A 284 23.27 -10.54 16.39
C ALA A 284 21.79 -10.34 16.01
N TYR A 285 21.00 -9.71 16.88
CA TYR A 285 19.60 -9.41 16.62
C TYR A 285 19.41 -8.43 15.45
N LYS A 286 20.26 -7.41 15.36
CA LYS A 286 20.27 -6.47 14.23
C LYS A 286 20.54 -7.20 12.92
N ALA A 287 21.51 -8.10 12.89
CA ALA A 287 21.83 -8.91 11.70
C ALA A 287 20.67 -9.83 11.30
N GLU A 288 19.92 -10.39 12.28
CA GLU A 288 18.70 -11.15 12.00
C GLU A 288 17.59 -10.26 11.42
N CYS A 289 17.37 -9.08 12.02
CA CYS A 289 16.35 -8.13 11.54
C CYS A 289 16.65 -7.61 10.15
N ALA A 290 17.92 -7.42 9.78
CA ALA A 290 18.33 -6.96 8.45
C ALA A 290 17.97 -7.93 7.31
N LYS A 291 17.71 -9.21 7.64
CA LYS A 291 17.24 -10.23 6.68
C LYS A 291 15.74 -10.14 6.38
N LYS A 292 14.99 -9.40 7.21
CA LYS A 292 13.53 -9.25 7.07
C LYS A 292 13.21 -8.00 6.27
N SER A 293 12.24 -8.10 5.36
CA SER A 293 11.71 -6.94 4.64
C SER A 293 10.96 -5.98 5.60
N GLU A 294 10.78 -4.74 5.19
CA GLU A 294 10.00 -3.76 5.97
C GLU A 294 8.56 -4.24 6.20
N PHE A 295 7.94 -4.85 5.18
CA PHE A 295 6.61 -5.44 5.28
C PHE A 295 6.55 -6.54 6.32
N GLU A 296 7.54 -7.44 6.35
CA GLU A 296 7.62 -8.50 7.35
C GLU A 296 7.84 -7.96 8.76
N ARG A 297 8.54 -6.83 8.90
CA ARG A 297 8.80 -6.18 10.19
C ARG A 297 7.60 -5.41 10.73
N THR A 298 6.77 -4.83 9.86
CA THR A 298 5.73 -3.86 10.24
C THR A 298 4.30 -4.39 10.09
N GLN A 299 4.02 -5.22 9.10
CA GLN A 299 2.65 -5.59 8.71
C GLN A 299 2.27 -7.03 9.09
N LEU A 300 3.21 -7.96 9.06
CA LEU A 300 2.90 -9.35 9.40
C LEU A 300 2.76 -9.53 10.91
N VAL A 301 1.63 -10.16 11.31
CA VAL A 301 1.41 -10.58 12.70
C VAL A 301 2.31 -11.78 12.97
N LYS A 302 3.42 -11.56 13.68
CA LYS A 302 4.37 -12.59 14.11
C LYS A 302 4.59 -12.53 15.62
N ASP A 303 5.26 -13.53 16.15
CA ASP A 303 5.76 -13.50 17.50
C ASP A 303 6.65 -12.28 17.68
N LYS A 304 6.37 -11.53 18.75
CA LYS A 304 7.16 -10.35 19.07
C LYS A 304 8.50 -10.79 19.61
N THR A 305 9.57 -10.43 18.89
CA THR A 305 10.94 -10.68 19.28
C THR A 305 11.63 -9.38 19.65
N GLY A 306 12.67 -9.45 20.48
CA GLY A 306 13.44 -8.28 20.89
C GLY A 306 14.56 -8.69 21.83
N VAL A 307 15.53 -7.80 22.00
CA VAL A 307 16.63 -7.95 22.97
C VAL A 307 16.56 -6.78 23.94
N LYS A 308 16.67 -7.06 25.23
CA LYS A 308 16.75 -6.01 26.25
C LYS A 308 18.09 -5.30 26.14
N ILE A 309 18.09 -3.98 26.16
CA ILE A 309 19.31 -3.18 26.21
C ILE A 309 19.74 -3.06 27.67
N GLU A 310 20.96 -3.48 27.97
CA GLU A 310 21.55 -3.37 29.31
C GLU A 310 22.54 -2.21 29.34
N GLY A 311 22.32 -1.26 30.24
CA GLY A 311 23.18 -0.06 30.41
C GLY A 311 22.55 1.24 29.93
N LEU A 312 21.35 1.20 29.29
CA LEU A 312 20.58 2.39 28.98
C LEU A 312 19.18 2.26 29.56
N THR A 313 18.79 3.24 30.38
CA THR A 313 17.49 3.22 31.06
C THR A 313 16.68 4.48 30.74
N GLY A 314 15.48 4.28 30.18
CA GLY A 314 14.55 5.37 29.92
C GLY A 314 13.88 5.89 31.21
N ILE A 315 13.68 7.19 31.30
CA ILE A 315 12.96 7.83 32.41
C ILE A 315 11.61 8.32 31.90
N ASN A 316 10.53 7.94 32.59
CA ASN A 316 9.21 8.44 32.29
C ASN A 316 9.15 9.95 32.55
N PRO A 317 8.81 10.77 31.54
CA PRO A 317 8.83 12.23 31.66
C PRO A 317 7.76 12.79 32.62
N ILE A 318 6.74 11.99 32.97
CA ILE A 318 5.64 12.40 33.86
C ILE A 318 5.97 12.04 35.31
N THR A 319 6.43 10.80 35.54
CA THR A 319 6.61 10.29 36.92
C THR A 319 8.03 10.48 37.48
N GLY A 320 9.01 10.75 36.62
CA GLY A 320 10.42 10.85 36.99
C GLY A 320 11.07 9.53 37.43
N LYS A 321 10.34 8.43 37.36
CA LYS A 321 10.79 7.11 37.84
C LYS A 321 11.29 6.23 36.67
N VAL A 322 12.23 5.36 36.99
CA VAL A 322 12.63 4.21 36.17
C VAL A 322 11.44 3.26 36.08
N ILE A 323 11.10 2.87 34.85
CA ILE A 323 9.85 2.19 34.55
C ILE A 323 10.01 0.69 34.72
N VAL A 324 9.00 0.01 35.27
CA VAL A 324 8.90 -1.46 35.37
C VAL A 324 8.71 -2.07 33.97
N PRO A 325 9.37 -3.19 33.61
CA PRO A 325 9.23 -3.79 32.29
C PRO A 325 7.82 -4.33 32.02
N GLU A 326 7.35 -4.22 30.77
CA GLU A 326 6.05 -4.76 30.34
C GLU A 326 5.98 -6.27 30.56
N GLY A 327 4.83 -6.73 30.99
CA GLY A 327 4.54 -8.14 31.20
C GLY A 327 4.81 -8.59 32.61
N LYS A 328 5.37 -7.75 33.46
CA LYS A 328 5.40 -8.00 34.89
C LYS A 328 3.98 -7.88 35.44
N MET A 329 3.53 -8.89 36.15
CA MET A 329 2.30 -8.78 36.93
C MET A 329 2.57 -7.81 38.10
N ILE A 330 1.69 -6.84 38.29
CA ILE A 330 1.81 -5.88 39.39
C ILE A 330 1.60 -6.64 40.70
N ASP A 331 2.65 -6.77 41.46
CA ASP A 331 2.59 -7.32 42.81
C ASP A 331 2.28 -6.22 43.84
N LEU A 332 2.19 -6.60 45.12
CA LEU A 332 1.86 -5.65 46.17
C LEU A 332 2.95 -4.58 46.34
N TYR A 333 4.21 -4.91 46.09
CA TYR A 333 5.32 -3.97 46.15
C TYR A 333 5.21 -2.94 45.00
N ASP A 334 4.96 -3.39 43.77
CA ASP A 334 4.75 -2.53 42.61
C ASP A 334 3.52 -1.62 42.83
N ALA A 335 2.43 -2.15 43.40
CA ALA A 335 1.24 -1.38 43.70
C ALA A 335 1.54 -0.23 44.71
N ASN A 336 2.30 -0.50 45.74
CA ASN A 336 2.72 0.52 46.72
C ASN A 336 3.63 1.58 46.08
N GLU A 337 4.56 1.17 45.20
CA GLU A 337 5.41 2.10 44.43
C GLU A 337 4.60 3.01 43.51
N ILE A 338 3.58 2.45 42.84
CA ILE A 338 2.64 3.19 41.99
C ILE A 338 1.85 4.21 42.80
N GLU A 339 1.34 3.81 43.98
CA GLU A 339 0.59 4.69 44.91
C GLU A 339 1.49 5.78 45.46
N ALA A 340 2.70 5.45 45.92
CA ALA A 340 3.69 6.40 46.42
C ALA A 340 4.14 7.41 45.34
N ALA A 341 4.02 7.05 44.06
CA ALA A 341 4.25 7.93 42.92
C ALA A 341 3.07 8.90 42.66
N GLY A 342 1.99 8.83 43.43
CA GLY A 342 0.80 9.69 43.28
C GLY A 342 -0.08 9.33 42.08
N ILE A 343 0.06 8.13 41.53
CA ILE A 343 -0.72 7.66 40.37
C ILE A 343 -2.06 7.15 40.92
N THR A 344 -3.12 7.90 40.68
CA THR A 344 -4.48 7.57 41.17
C THR A 344 -5.32 6.72 40.21
N LYS A 345 -4.90 6.57 38.94
CA LYS A 345 -5.60 5.78 37.93
C LYS A 345 -4.61 5.07 37.03
N LEU A 346 -4.76 3.78 36.90
CA LEU A 346 -3.98 2.91 36.01
C LEU A 346 -4.92 2.13 35.10
N LYS A 347 -4.58 2.03 33.80
CA LYS A 347 -5.23 1.07 32.90
C LYS A 347 -4.48 -0.25 32.96
N ILE A 348 -5.11 -1.25 33.55
CA ILE A 348 -4.60 -2.62 33.60
C ILE A 348 -5.43 -3.53 32.70
N ARG A 349 -4.88 -4.67 32.34
CA ARG A 349 -5.66 -5.75 31.74
C ARG A 349 -6.59 -6.33 32.79
N SER A 350 -7.85 -6.56 32.42
CA SER A 350 -8.84 -7.16 33.31
C SER A 350 -9.71 -8.15 32.53
N LEU A 351 -10.41 -9.01 33.27
CA LEU A 351 -11.43 -9.92 32.74
C LEU A 351 -12.48 -9.17 31.89
N LEU A 352 -12.91 -7.99 32.36
CA LEU A 352 -13.96 -7.19 31.73
C LEU A 352 -13.54 -6.51 30.44
N THR A 353 -12.25 -6.34 30.21
CA THR A 353 -11.71 -5.66 29.01
C THR A 353 -10.94 -6.61 28.09
N CYS A 354 -11.03 -7.91 28.34
CA CYS A 354 -10.38 -8.92 27.50
C CYS A 354 -11.00 -8.94 26.09
N ARG A 355 -10.12 -8.96 25.08
CA ARG A 355 -10.50 -9.02 23.65
C ARG A 355 -10.26 -10.40 23.02
N ALA A 356 -10.13 -11.45 23.83
CA ALA A 356 -10.06 -12.82 23.30
C ALA A 356 -11.37 -13.18 22.59
N LYS A 357 -11.29 -13.90 21.47
CA LYS A 357 -12.48 -14.31 20.70
C LYS A 357 -13.37 -15.29 21.45
N THR A 358 -12.76 -16.10 22.32
CA THR A 358 -13.46 -17.06 23.19
C THR A 358 -12.81 -17.05 24.56
N GLY A 359 -13.62 -17.00 25.64
CA GLY A 359 -13.14 -16.97 27.01
C GLY A 359 -12.32 -15.73 27.36
N VAL A 360 -11.41 -15.88 28.32
CA VAL A 360 -10.51 -14.84 28.80
C VAL A 360 -9.06 -15.30 28.64
N CYS A 361 -8.19 -14.47 28.07
CA CYS A 361 -6.78 -14.85 27.95
C CYS A 361 -6.06 -14.83 29.30
N ALA A 362 -5.01 -15.63 29.48
CA ALA A 362 -4.25 -15.75 30.71
C ALA A 362 -3.78 -14.40 31.25
N ARG A 363 -3.33 -13.48 30.41
CA ARG A 363 -2.86 -12.15 30.83
C ARG A 363 -3.99 -11.23 31.38
N CYS A 364 -5.23 -11.42 30.93
CA CYS A 364 -6.38 -10.69 31.46
C CYS A 364 -6.98 -11.38 32.69
N TYR A 365 -6.80 -12.69 32.79
CA TYR A 365 -7.19 -13.48 33.95
C TYR A 365 -6.28 -13.14 35.15
N GLY A 366 -4.97 -13.03 34.90
CA GLY A 366 -4.00 -12.63 35.92
C GLY A 366 -3.44 -13.82 36.70
N SER A 367 -3.68 -13.83 38.01
CA SER A 367 -3.20 -14.87 38.91
C SER A 367 -4.21 -15.97 39.15
N ASP A 368 -3.72 -17.19 39.29
CA ASP A 368 -4.50 -18.30 39.85
C ASP A 368 -4.82 -17.99 41.33
N MET A 369 -6.11 -18.01 41.66
CA MET A 369 -6.60 -17.69 43.00
C MET A 369 -6.15 -18.73 44.05
N ALA A 370 -5.74 -19.94 43.63
CA ALA A 370 -5.32 -20.99 44.55
C ALA A 370 -3.87 -20.84 45.02
N ASN A 371 -2.98 -20.34 44.19
CA ASN A 371 -1.54 -20.28 44.49
C ASN A 371 -0.90 -18.90 44.28
N GLY A 372 -1.66 -17.91 43.73
CA GLY A 372 -1.15 -16.57 43.47
C GLY A 372 -0.18 -16.44 42.27
N GLU A 373 0.10 -17.54 41.59
CA GLU A 373 0.99 -17.57 40.43
C GLU A 373 0.29 -17.10 39.14
N PRO A 374 1.03 -16.54 38.19
CA PRO A 374 0.47 -16.23 36.89
C PRO A 374 -0.14 -17.46 36.22
N VAL A 375 -1.38 -17.34 35.73
CA VAL A 375 -2.05 -18.44 35.03
C VAL A 375 -1.25 -18.82 33.80
N ARG A 376 -0.88 -20.09 33.70
CA ARG A 376 -0.27 -20.71 32.50
C ARG A 376 -1.40 -21.33 31.68
N LEU A 377 -1.46 -21.01 30.39
CA LEU A 377 -2.33 -21.67 29.41
C LEU A 377 -1.65 -22.91 28.87
#